data_e655430ba12ceb6c06716e8998d5ac7d
#
_entry.id   e655430ba12ceb6c06716e8998d5ac7d
#
_cell.length_a   1.000
_cell.length_b   1.000
_cell.length_c   1.000
_cell.angle_alpha   90.00
_cell.angle_beta   90.00
_cell.angle_gamma   90.00
#
_symmetry.space_group_name_H-M   'P 1'
#
loop_
_entity.id
_entity.type
_entity.pdbx_description
1 polymer ?
#
loop_
_entity_poly.entity_id
_entity_poly.type
_entity_poly.pdbx_seq_one_letter_code
_entity_poly.pdbx_strand_id
1 'polypeptide(L)'
;MTLQYTAVGIQNESHMATSIDDYWKDLERLQTSIGYAVWNCSLDLPVRLVTVSEGGIGGWCLGGGDEHIRISREVVPEIPGKETEFLGTICKEFNIYLIAQMIAKAPDLMKDRIFNIAFMIDPNGDVIHQHIKTSFYQRETNTAPSDIWNLYLEKYGDDPEKLLDVLYPVAKTEIGNIGTLICAEGSYPEAARGLALNGAEVIYRSQYPEPWMGNKMNQIQNQSHAIFNTCYVLAPNIGGIYMPGMDDFKMSNGRSQIIDYRGQIISEYLGGGEALVSGIINI
;
A
#
# COMPACT_ATOMS: atom_id res chain seq x y z
N MET A 1 22.41 0.45 -19.74
CA MET A 1 22.54 -0.54 -18.67
C MET A 1 21.15 -0.71 -18.08
N THR A 2 20.66 -1.93 -17.96
CA THR A 2 19.40 -2.21 -17.27
C THR A 2 19.59 -1.98 -15.77
N LEU A 3 18.67 -1.30 -15.14
CA LEU A 3 18.68 -1.08 -13.69
C LEU A 3 18.17 -2.34 -12.99
N GLN A 4 18.97 -2.89 -12.08
CA GLN A 4 18.60 -4.06 -11.28
C GLN A 4 18.71 -3.75 -9.79
N TYR A 5 17.71 -4.19 -9.02
CA TYR A 5 17.68 -4.03 -7.56
C TYR A 5 16.79 -5.08 -6.92
N THR A 6 16.94 -5.29 -5.62
CA THR A 6 16.02 -6.13 -4.85
C THR A 6 14.83 -5.30 -4.36
N ALA A 7 13.62 -5.79 -4.64
CA ALA A 7 12.38 -5.31 -4.02
C ALA A 7 11.92 -6.28 -2.94
N VAL A 8 11.35 -5.74 -1.85
CA VAL A 8 10.85 -6.53 -0.72
C VAL A 8 9.39 -6.17 -0.43
N GLY A 9 8.57 -7.18 -0.25
CA GLY A 9 7.22 -7.05 0.30
C GLY A 9 7.20 -7.54 1.76
N ILE A 10 6.80 -6.67 2.67
CA ILE A 10 6.63 -7.01 4.09
C ILE A 10 5.18 -7.42 4.31
N GLN A 11 4.99 -8.67 4.72
CA GLN A 11 3.72 -9.18 5.21
C GLN A 11 3.62 -8.86 6.69
N ASN A 12 2.80 -7.88 7.03
CA ASN A 12 2.58 -7.46 8.41
C ASN A 12 1.40 -8.17 9.06
N GLU A 13 1.35 -8.15 10.38
CA GLU A 13 0.12 -8.30 11.16
C GLU A 13 -0.51 -6.91 11.34
N SER A 14 -1.83 -6.82 11.21
CA SER A 14 -2.60 -5.58 11.37
C SER A 14 -3.12 -5.45 12.79
N HIS A 15 -2.85 -4.33 13.42
CA HIS A 15 -3.37 -3.97 14.73
C HIS A 15 -4.28 -2.75 14.59
N MET A 16 -5.52 -2.88 15.08
CA MET A 16 -6.49 -1.79 14.99
C MET A 16 -6.10 -0.66 15.97
N ALA A 17 -5.65 0.46 15.43
CA ALA A 17 -5.32 1.62 16.25
C ALA A 17 -6.58 2.29 16.80
N THR A 18 -6.60 2.49 18.12
CA THR A 18 -7.63 3.23 18.84
C THR A 18 -7.08 4.49 19.50
N SER A 19 -5.76 4.66 19.46
CA SER A 19 -5.01 5.81 19.96
C SER A 19 -3.86 6.16 19.04
N ILE A 20 -3.30 7.36 19.20
CA ILE A 20 -2.07 7.77 18.51
C ILE A 20 -0.89 6.85 18.86
N ASP A 21 -0.81 6.41 20.11
CA ASP A 21 0.26 5.51 20.56
C ASP A 21 0.23 4.15 19.84
N ASP A 22 -0.95 3.69 19.40
CA ASP A 22 -1.05 2.44 18.63
C ASP A 22 -0.42 2.59 17.24
N TYR A 23 -0.60 3.75 16.58
CA TYR A 23 0.13 4.06 15.34
C TYR A 23 1.64 4.03 15.54
N TRP A 24 2.14 4.63 16.63
CA TRP A 24 3.58 4.67 16.90
C TRP A 24 4.15 3.27 17.16
N LYS A 25 3.42 2.40 17.84
CA LYS A 25 3.82 0.99 18.01
C LYS A 25 3.95 0.25 16.68
N ASP A 26 3.04 0.50 15.73
CA ASP A 26 3.13 -0.10 14.40
C ASP A 26 4.32 0.46 13.61
N LEU A 27 4.60 1.76 13.70
CA LEU A 27 5.76 2.38 13.08
C LEU A 27 7.09 1.84 13.62
N GLU A 28 7.21 1.63 14.92
CA GLU A 28 8.40 1.04 15.57
C GLU A 28 8.59 -0.42 15.14
N ARG A 29 7.50 -1.21 15.06
CA ARG A 29 7.56 -2.58 14.51
C ARG A 29 8.00 -2.55 13.05
N LEU A 30 7.45 -1.64 12.26
CA LEU A 30 7.78 -1.52 10.85
C LEU A 30 9.24 -1.11 10.65
N GLN A 31 9.78 -0.19 11.46
CA GLN A 31 11.21 0.15 11.46
C GLN A 31 12.08 -1.10 11.64
N THR A 32 11.74 -1.93 12.63
CA THR A 32 12.46 -3.18 12.90
C THR A 32 12.37 -4.14 11.70
N SER A 33 11.17 -4.31 11.13
CA SER A 33 10.93 -5.18 9.99
C SER A 33 11.66 -4.70 8.72
N ILE A 34 11.71 -3.38 8.47
CA ILE A 34 12.46 -2.79 7.35
C ILE A 34 13.96 -3.02 7.54
N GLY A 35 14.50 -2.75 8.73
CA GLY A 35 15.92 -2.98 9.02
C GLY A 35 16.32 -4.44 8.78
N TYR A 36 15.50 -5.39 9.25
CA TYR A 36 15.71 -6.81 9.01
C TYR A 36 15.59 -7.18 7.52
N ALA A 37 14.59 -6.64 6.81
CA ALA A 37 14.38 -6.87 5.39
C ALA A 37 15.59 -6.41 4.56
N VAL A 38 16.08 -5.19 4.81
CA VAL A 38 17.25 -4.65 4.12
C VAL A 38 18.50 -5.49 4.41
N TRP A 39 18.73 -5.83 5.68
CA TRP A 39 19.89 -6.66 6.05
C TRP A 39 19.85 -8.05 5.40
N ASN A 40 18.69 -8.71 5.41
CA ASN A 40 18.56 -10.10 4.96
C ASN A 40 18.47 -10.23 3.44
N CYS A 41 17.85 -9.26 2.76
CA CYS A 41 17.56 -9.35 1.31
C CYS A 41 18.57 -8.62 0.41
N SER A 42 19.63 -7.99 0.98
CA SER A 42 20.65 -7.27 0.20
C SER A 42 21.87 -8.15 -0.15
N LEU A 43 21.75 -9.47 -0.12
CA LEU A 43 22.89 -10.37 -0.33
C LEU A 43 23.43 -10.33 -1.77
N ASP A 44 22.56 -10.27 -2.77
CA ASP A 44 22.95 -10.28 -4.19
C ASP A 44 22.94 -8.86 -4.77
N LEU A 45 21.85 -8.14 -4.58
CA LEU A 45 21.65 -6.76 -5.04
C LEU A 45 21.10 -5.91 -3.90
N PRO A 46 21.40 -4.59 -3.90
CA PRO A 46 20.88 -3.72 -2.84
C PRO A 46 19.34 -3.71 -2.86
N VAL A 47 18.74 -3.73 -1.68
CA VAL A 47 17.31 -3.43 -1.53
C VAL A 47 17.12 -1.94 -1.82
N ARG A 48 16.26 -1.62 -2.79
CA ARG A 48 15.93 -0.24 -3.15
C ARG A 48 14.46 0.08 -2.98
N LEU A 49 13.60 -0.93 -2.94
CA LEU A 49 12.16 -0.77 -2.77
C LEU A 49 11.64 -1.71 -1.69
N VAL A 50 10.98 -1.13 -0.69
CA VAL A 50 10.25 -1.87 0.35
C VAL A 50 8.77 -1.52 0.26
N THR A 51 7.91 -2.53 0.35
CA THR A 51 6.46 -2.36 0.29
C THR A 51 5.80 -3.03 1.49
N VAL A 52 4.72 -2.46 2.00
CA VAL A 52 4.02 -2.87 3.22
C VAL A 52 2.57 -3.23 2.88
N SER A 53 1.98 -4.20 3.58
CA SER A 53 0.59 -4.61 3.37
C SER A 53 -0.43 -3.53 3.76
N GLU A 54 -1.65 -3.61 3.26
CA GLU A 54 -2.77 -2.75 3.68
C GLU A 54 -3.06 -3.01 5.17
N GLY A 55 -3.29 -1.94 5.92
CA GLY A 55 -3.53 -2.02 7.36
C GLY A 55 -2.32 -2.42 8.20
N GLY A 56 -1.11 -2.45 7.63
CA GLY A 56 0.13 -2.68 8.37
C GLY A 56 0.52 -1.50 9.27
N ILE A 57 -0.11 -0.35 9.12
CA ILE A 57 0.04 0.84 9.96
C ILE A 57 -1.34 1.30 10.39
N GLY A 58 -1.64 1.21 11.70
CA GLY A 58 -2.88 1.67 12.31
C GLY A 58 -4.10 0.81 11.99
N GLY A 59 -3.96 -0.26 11.23
CA GLY A 59 -5.03 -1.15 10.85
C GLY A 59 -6.13 -0.49 10.02
N TRP A 60 -7.34 -1.03 10.11
CA TRP A 60 -8.54 -0.45 9.54
C TRP A 60 -9.36 0.23 10.63
N CYS A 61 -9.78 1.47 10.40
CA CYS A 61 -10.82 2.12 11.22
C CYS A 61 -12.17 1.45 10.95
N LEU A 62 -12.35 0.22 11.45
CA LEU A 62 -13.62 -0.46 11.49
C LEU A 62 -14.34 -0.04 12.76
N GLY A 63 -15.13 0.97 12.67
CA GLY A 63 -15.98 1.39 13.77
C GLY A 63 -17.28 1.90 13.22
N GLY A 64 -18.36 1.70 13.95
CA GLY A 64 -19.62 2.39 13.73
C GLY A 64 -19.86 3.39 14.85
N GLY A 65 -20.64 4.42 14.57
CA GLY A 65 -21.09 5.36 15.59
C GLY A 65 -20.00 6.30 16.12
N ASP A 66 -20.12 6.65 17.39
CA ASP A 66 -19.32 7.71 18.04
C ASP A 66 -17.82 7.36 18.12
N GLU A 67 -17.47 6.10 18.30
CA GLU A 67 -16.06 5.66 18.36
C GLU A 67 -15.36 5.83 17.03
N HIS A 68 -16.00 5.50 15.92
CA HIS A 68 -15.46 5.75 14.59
C HIS A 68 -15.23 7.24 14.35
N ILE A 69 -16.20 8.08 14.75
CA ILE A 69 -16.08 9.56 14.65
C ILE A 69 -14.91 10.05 15.48
N ARG A 70 -14.76 9.56 16.71
CA ARG A 70 -13.66 9.93 17.60
C ARG A 70 -12.30 9.57 16.99
N ILE A 71 -12.12 8.30 16.58
CA ILE A 71 -10.88 7.82 15.98
C ILE A 71 -10.55 8.63 14.72
N SER A 72 -11.53 8.89 13.86
CA SER A 72 -11.34 9.67 12.64
C SER A 72 -10.86 11.09 12.89
N ARG A 73 -11.30 11.72 13.98
CA ARG A 73 -10.94 13.11 14.32
C ARG A 73 -9.63 13.22 15.09
N GLU A 74 -9.44 12.34 16.08
CA GLU A 74 -8.41 12.50 17.11
C GLU A 74 -7.17 11.63 16.86
N VAL A 75 -7.35 10.47 16.24
CA VAL A 75 -6.31 9.45 16.11
C VAL A 75 -5.71 9.39 14.72
N VAL A 76 -6.53 9.45 13.67
CA VAL A 76 -6.07 9.30 12.29
C VAL A 76 -5.09 10.40 11.87
N PRO A 77 -3.89 10.03 11.35
CA PRO A 77 -2.84 10.98 10.96
C PRO A 77 -3.17 11.74 9.67
N GLU A 78 -2.30 12.70 9.33
CA GLU A 78 -2.27 13.38 8.04
C GLU A 78 -1.10 12.87 7.19
N ILE A 79 -1.21 12.93 5.86
CA ILE A 79 -0.12 12.63 4.93
C ILE A 79 0.09 13.85 4.01
N PRO A 80 1.29 14.46 4.01
CA PRO A 80 2.43 14.19 4.90
C PRO A 80 2.18 14.64 6.35
N GLY A 81 2.85 13.99 7.31
CA GLY A 81 2.75 14.28 8.74
C GLY A 81 3.86 13.59 9.54
N LYS A 82 3.78 13.65 10.86
CA LYS A 82 4.82 13.14 11.77
C LYS A 82 5.14 11.65 11.54
N GLU A 83 4.13 10.87 11.19
CA GLU A 83 4.25 9.44 10.91
C GLU A 83 5.05 9.21 9.62
N THR A 84 4.78 9.97 8.58
CA THR A 84 5.55 9.89 7.32
C THR A 84 6.95 10.53 7.47
N GLU A 85 7.13 11.55 8.30
CA GLU A 85 8.45 12.10 8.63
C GLU A 85 9.31 11.04 9.32
N PHE A 86 8.76 10.31 10.29
CA PHE A 86 9.46 9.19 10.95
C PHE A 86 9.87 8.11 9.94
N LEU A 87 8.95 7.66 9.09
CA LEU A 87 9.25 6.70 8.03
C LEU A 87 10.31 7.25 7.05
N GLY A 88 10.30 8.55 6.79
CA GLY A 88 11.30 9.24 5.99
C GLY A 88 12.71 9.15 6.57
N THR A 89 12.86 9.14 7.90
CA THR A 89 14.18 8.91 8.52
C THR A 89 14.71 7.52 8.23
N ILE A 90 13.84 6.52 8.19
CA ILE A 90 14.17 5.13 7.86
C ILE A 90 14.58 5.01 6.39
N CYS A 91 13.84 5.67 5.48
CA CYS A 91 14.16 5.69 4.06
C CYS A 91 15.55 6.30 3.80
N LYS A 92 15.90 7.38 4.50
CA LYS A 92 17.25 8.00 4.46
C LYS A 92 18.32 7.06 4.97
N GLU A 93 18.10 6.44 6.13
CA GLU A 93 19.06 5.56 6.77
C GLU A 93 19.45 4.39 5.87
N PHE A 94 18.47 3.76 5.24
CA PHE A 94 18.70 2.57 4.41
C PHE A 94 18.82 2.86 2.91
N ASN A 95 18.68 4.12 2.48
CA ASN A 95 18.69 4.54 1.07
C ASN A 95 17.69 3.76 0.21
N ILE A 96 16.44 3.67 0.68
CA ILE A 96 15.34 2.93 0.06
C ILE A 96 14.16 3.83 -0.27
N TYR A 97 13.36 3.39 -1.24
CA TYR A 97 11.99 3.83 -1.41
C TYR A 97 11.07 2.95 -0.56
N LEU A 98 10.10 3.55 0.10
CA LEU A 98 9.08 2.85 0.89
C LEU A 98 7.70 3.14 0.34
N ILE A 99 6.92 2.10 0.09
CA ILE A 99 5.48 2.23 -0.21
C ILE A 99 4.69 1.59 0.92
N ALA A 100 3.78 2.36 1.48
CA ALA A 100 2.88 1.90 2.53
C ALA A 100 1.47 2.45 2.32
N GLN A 101 0.55 2.02 3.16
CA GLN A 101 -0.84 2.46 3.16
C GLN A 101 -1.25 2.81 4.59
N MET A 102 -2.03 3.87 4.75
CA MET A 102 -2.68 4.24 6.00
C MET A 102 -4.10 4.77 5.74
N ILE A 103 -4.96 4.63 6.73
CA ILE A 103 -6.13 5.49 6.83
C ILE A 103 -5.63 6.85 7.30
N ALA A 104 -5.88 7.90 6.53
CA ALA A 104 -5.33 9.23 6.78
C ALA A 104 -6.30 10.35 6.43
N LYS A 105 -6.07 11.52 6.99
CA LYS A 105 -6.73 12.76 6.61
C LYS A 105 -6.05 13.35 5.38
N ALA A 106 -6.84 13.99 4.52
CA ALA A 106 -6.36 14.80 3.40
C ALA A 106 -7.05 16.19 3.49
N PRO A 107 -6.60 17.07 4.39
CA PRO A 107 -7.30 18.32 4.68
C PRO A 107 -7.36 19.30 3.50
N ASP A 108 -6.41 19.20 2.57
CA ASP A 108 -6.39 19.95 1.31
C ASP A 108 -7.50 19.54 0.34
N LEU A 109 -8.05 18.34 0.53
CA LEU A 109 -9.17 17.85 -0.25
C LEU A 109 -10.48 18.00 0.52
N MET A 110 -10.53 17.50 1.76
CA MET A 110 -11.71 17.63 2.62
C MET A 110 -11.36 17.45 4.10
N LYS A 111 -11.57 18.49 4.92
CA LYS A 111 -11.09 18.56 6.32
C LYS A 111 -11.68 17.52 7.26
N ASP A 112 -12.97 17.16 7.08
CA ASP A 112 -13.72 16.32 8.03
C ASP A 112 -13.90 14.87 7.53
N ARG A 113 -13.03 14.43 6.63
CA ARG A 113 -13.09 13.08 6.05
C ARG A 113 -11.77 12.35 6.19
N ILE A 114 -11.87 11.03 6.23
CA ILE A 114 -10.73 10.13 6.20
C ILE A 114 -10.74 9.34 4.90
N PHE A 115 -9.55 9.02 4.45
CA PHE A 115 -9.29 8.36 3.18
C PHE A 115 -8.38 7.15 3.40
N ASN A 116 -8.51 6.15 2.57
CA ASN A 116 -7.55 5.07 2.47
C ASN A 116 -6.48 5.52 1.45
N ILE A 117 -5.25 5.77 1.90
CA ILE A 117 -4.20 6.38 1.10
C ILE A 117 -2.98 5.47 1.04
N ALA A 118 -2.58 5.08 -0.17
CA ALA A 118 -1.23 4.57 -0.43
C ALA A 118 -0.29 5.75 -0.69
N PHE A 119 0.91 5.69 -0.13
CA PHE A 119 1.91 6.74 -0.30
C PHE A 119 3.30 6.13 -0.53
N MET A 120 4.17 6.90 -1.16
CA MET A 120 5.56 6.54 -1.39
C MET A 120 6.49 7.60 -0.84
N ILE A 121 7.51 7.15 -0.11
CA ILE A 121 8.58 7.98 0.44
C ILE A 121 9.87 7.63 -0.29
N ASP A 122 10.62 8.66 -0.71
CA ASP A 122 11.89 8.52 -1.41
C ASP A 122 13.09 8.39 -0.43
N PRO A 123 14.30 8.09 -0.92
CA PRO A 123 15.52 8.03 -0.10
C PRO A 123 15.91 9.36 0.55
N ASN A 124 15.35 10.50 0.14
CA ASN A 124 15.53 11.79 0.82
C ASN A 124 14.55 11.95 1.99
N GLY A 125 13.61 11.02 2.15
CA GLY A 125 12.59 11.02 3.19
C GLY A 125 11.36 11.85 2.86
N ASP A 126 11.19 12.23 1.59
CA ASP A 126 10.07 13.03 1.13
C ASP A 126 8.93 12.15 0.61
N VAL A 127 7.68 12.51 0.94
CA VAL A 127 6.49 11.88 0.35
C VAL A 127 6.37 12.37 -1.08
N ILE A 128 6.66 11.50 -2.05
CA ILE A 128 6.67 11.83 -3.48
C ILE A 128 5.44 11.34 -4.25
N HIS A 129 4.60 10.53 -3.62
CA HIS A 129 3.41 9.96 -4.24
C HIS A 129 2.31 9.72 -3.21
N GLN A 130 1.07 9.95 -3.62
CA GLN A 130 -0.13 9.60 -2.87
C GLN A 130 -1.21 9.13 -3.85
N HIS A 131 -1.92 8.07 -3.46
CA HIS A 131 -3.07 7.54 -4.18
C HIS A 131 -4.22 7.32 -3.20
N ILE A 132 -5.35 7.93 -3.46
CA ILE A 132 -6.58 7.72 -2.68
C ILE A 132 -7.36 6.56 -3.31
N LYS A 133 -7.69 5.56 -2.51
CA LYS A 133 -8.46 4.40 -2.94
C LYS A 133 -9.77 4.79 -3.61
N THR A 134 -9.95 4.33 -4.84
CA THR A 134 -11.09 4.70 -5.69
C THR A 134 -12.26 3.73 -5.59
N SER A 135 -12.00 2.46 -5.24
CA SER A 135 -12.99 1.39 -5.21
C SER A 135 -12.91 0.62 -3.88
N PHE A 136 -14.03 0.54 -3.19
CA PHE A 136 -14.11 -0.01 -1.85
C PHE A 136 -14.69 -1.43 -1.80
N TYR A 137 -14.31 -2.15 -0.74
CA TYR A 137 -15.03 -3.32 -0.30
C TYR A 137 -16.26 -2.90 0.53
N GLN A 138 -17.30 -3.74 0.59
CA GLN A 138 -18.63 -3.41 1.13
C GLN A 138 -18.72 -2.84 2.56
N ARG A 139 -17.64 -2.90 3.34
CA ARG A 139 -17.62 -2.46 4.74
C ARG A 139 -16.65 -1.31 5.02
N GLU A 140 -16.06 -0.76 3.99
CA GLU A 140 -15.19 0.39 4.16
C GLU A 140 -16.02 1.65 4.41
N THR A 141 -15.59 2.44 5.40
CA THR A 141 -16.27 3.67 5.81
C THR A 141 -15.48 4.93 5.45
N ASN A 142 -14.39 4.76 4.71
CA ASN A 142 -13.55 5.85 4.23
C ASN A 142 -14.23 6.58 3.07
N THR A 143 -13.76 7.77 2.75
CA THR A 143 -14.27 8.55 1.63
C THR A 143 -13.55 8.16 0.33
N ALA A 144 -14.30 7.85 -0.73
CA ALA A 144 -13.76 7.67 -2.08
C ALA A 144 -13.81 8.96 -2.89
N PRO A 145 -13.01 9.09 -3.95
CA PRO A 145 -13.15 10.18 -4.92
C PRO A 145 -14.57 10.34 -5.46
N SER A 146 -15.28 9.25 -5.69
CA SER A 146 -16.70 9.26 -6.16
C SER A 146 -17.66 9.94 -5.18
N ASP A 147 -17.39 9.87 -3.87
CA ASP A 147 -18.25 10.48 -2.84
C ASP A 147 -18.12 12.00 -2.81
N ILE A 148 -17.03 12.52 -3.32
CA ILE A 148 -16.68 13.94 -3.35
C ILE A 148 -16.32 14.41 -4.77
N TRP A 149 -16.95 13.81 -5.78
CA TRP A 149 -16.59 14.01 -7.19
C TRP A 149 -16.60 15.48 -7.63
N ASN A 150 -17.56 16.26 -7.14
CA ASN A 150 -17.62 17.69 -7.45
C ASN A 150 -16.38 18.45 -6.95
N LEU A 151 -15.86 18.10 -5.77
CA LEU A 151 -14.61 18.68 -5.24
C LEU A 151 -13.40 18.25 -6.07
N TYR A 152 -13.40 17.02 -6.56
CA TYR A 152 -12.36 16.55 -7.48
C TYR A 152 -12.35 17.36 -8.78
N LEU A 153 -13.52 17.57 -9.40
CA LEU A 153 -13.63 18.38 -10.61
C LEU A 153 -13.26 19.85 -10.36
N GLU A 154 -13.65 20.42 -9.23
CA GLU A 154 -13.25 21.77 -8.84
C GLU A 154 -11.73 21.91 -8.69
N LYS A 155 -11.06 20.94 -8.07
CA LYS A 155 -9.62 20.96 -7.80
C LYS A 155 -8.78 20.62 -9.03
N TYR A 156 -9.18 19.63 -9.82
CA TYR A 156 -8.36 19.04 -10.89
C TYR A 156 -8.86 19.34 -12.30
N GLY A 157 -10.09 19.86 -12.43
CA GLY A 157 -10.76 20.07 -13.72
C GLY A 157 -11.47 18.82 -14.24
N ASP A 158 -12.07 18.93 -15.39
CA ASP A 158 -12.86 17.89 -16.07
C ASP A 158 -12.15 17.28 -17.29
N ASP A 159 -10.88 17.61 -17.49
CA ASP A 159 -10.05 17.04 -18.54
C ASP A 159 -9.78 15.54 -18.25
N PRO A 160 -10.20 14.62 -19.14
CA PRO A 160 -10.06 13.18 -18.92
C PRO A 160 -8.61 12.72 -18.76
N GLU A 161 -7.63 13.34 -19.44
CA GLU A 161 -6.22 12.99 -19.31
C GLU A 161 -5.68 13.35 -17.93
N LYS A 162 -6.02 14.55 -17.43
CA LYS A 162 -5.65 14.97 -16.08
C LYS A 162 -6.33 14.13 -15.00
N LEU A 163 -7.61 13.77 -15.21
CA LEU A 163 -8.33 12.90 -14.29
C LEU A 163 -7.74 11.49 -14.26
N LEU A 164 -7.25 10.98 -15.38
CA LEU A 164 -6.53 9.71 -15.42
C LEU A 164 -5.26 9.76 -14.54
N ASP A 165 -4.47 10.82 -14.65
CA ASP A 165 -3.26 11.03 -13.82
C ASP A 165 -3.59 11.13 -12.32
N VAL A 166 -4.73 11.73 -11.96
CA VAL A 166 -5.15 11.90 -10.57
C VAL A 166 -5.72 10.61 -9.98
N LEU A 167 -6.49 9.86 -10.75
CA LEU A 167 -7.12 8.62 -10.29
C LEU A 167 -6.17 7.43 -10.31
N TYR A 168 -5.22 7.41 -11.24
CA TYR A 168 -4.21 6.36 -11.39
C TYR A 168 -2.80 6.94 -11.45
N PRO A 169 -2.38 7.61 -10.36
CA PRO A 169 -1.09 8.31 -10.34
C PRO A 169 0.08 7.33 -10.40
N VAL A 170 1.15 7.76 -11.09
CA VAL A 170 2.40 7.00 -11.23
C VAL A 170 3.58 7.87 -10.81
N ALA A 171 4.33 7.43 -9.81
CA ALA A 171 5.58 8.05 -9.39
C ALA A 171 6.69 7.73 -10.38
N LYS A 172 7.31 8.76 -10.96
CA LYS A 172 8.49 8.62 -11.81
C LYS A 172 9.74 8.71 -10.94
N THR A 173 10.49 7.61 -10.85
CA THR A 173 11.65 7.50 -9.95
C THR A 173 12.87 6.95 -10.70
N GLU A 174 14.05 7.04 -10.07
CA GLU A 174 15.28 6.44 -10.60
C GLU A 174 15.25 4.89 -10.58
N ILE A 175 14.33 4.28 -9.80
CA ILE A 175 14.17 2.82 -9.74
C ILE A 175 13.03 2.30 -10.64
N GLY A 176 12.49 3.15 -11.51
CA GLY A 176 11.39 2.87 -12.43
C GLY A 176 10.12 3.66 -12.10
N ASN A 177 9.12 3.53 -12.96
CA ASN A 177 7.83 4.18 -12.81
C ASN A 177 6.90 3.29 -11.98
N ILE A 178 6.42 3.79 -10.85
CA ILE A 178 5.70 2.97 -9.86
C ILE A 178 4.29 3.49 -9.67
N GLY A 179 3.30 2.64 -9.94
CA GLY A 179 1.89 2.88 -9.66
C GLY A 179 1.40 2.12 -8.42
N THR A 180 0.33 2.59 -7.80
CA THR A 180 -0.20 1.96 -6.59
C THR A 180 -1.68 1.63 -6.71
N LEU A 181 -2.07 0.45 -6.24
CA LEU A 181 -3.43 -0.03 -6.05
C LEU A 181 -3.63 -0.45 -4.61
N ILE A 182 -4.83 -0.27 -4.10
CA ILE A 182 -5.18 -0.66 -2.74
C ILE A 182 -6.26 -1.75 -2.79
N CYS A 183 -5.90 -2.99 -2.45
CA CYS A 183 -6.77 -4.12 -2.18
C CYS A 183 -7.86 -4.37 -3.24
N ALA A 184 -9.12 -4.00 -2.94
CA ALA A 184 -10.28 -4.19 -3.79
C ALA A 184 -10.15 -3.55 -5.18
N GLU A 185 -9.34 -2.50 -5.34
CA GLU A 185 -9.06 -1.91 -6.66
C GLU A 185 -8.46 -2.93 -7.64
N GLY A 186 -7.65 -3.85 -7.12
CA GLY A 186 -7.09 -4.93 -7.94
C GLY A 186 -8.12 -5.97 -8.42
N SER A 187 -9.38 -5.88 -8.02
CA SER A 187 -10.46 -6.69 -8.58
C SER A 187 -11.01 -6.11 -9.90
N TYR A 188 -10.60 -4.90 -10.24
CA TYR A 188 -10.99 -4.20 -11.47
C TYR A 188 -9.80 -4.13 -12.44
N PRO A 189 -9.85 -4.83 -13.60
CA PRO A 189 -8.76 -4.82 -14.58
C PRO A 189 -8.40 -3.41 -15.06
N GLU A 190 -9.38 -2.51 -15.08
CA GLU A 190 -9.25 -1.13 -15.52
C GLU A 190 -8.28 -0.33 -14.65
N ALA A 191 -8.22 -0.62 -13.35
CA ALA A 191 -7.34 0.08 -12.42
C ALA A 191 -5.86 -0.17 -12.74
N ALA A 192 -5.47 -1.43 -12.92
CA ALA A 192 -4.10 -1.76 -13.34
C ALA A 192 -3.80 -1.28 -14.75
N ARG A 193 -4.78 -1.31 -15.65
CA ARG A 193 -4.65 -0.76 -17.02
C ARG A 193 -4.45 0.74 -16.99
N GLY A 194 -5.18 1.47 -16.13
CA GLY A 194 -5.01 2.93 -15.96
C GLY A 194 -3.58 3.27 -15.54
N LEU A 195 -3.01 2.57 -14.56
CA LEU A 195 -1.61 2.77 -14.17
C LEU A 195 -0.62 2.46 -15.30
N ALA A 196 -0.83 1.38 -16.05
CA ALA A 196 0.04 1.02 -17.16
C ALA A 196 -0.03 2.06 -18.30
N LEU A 197 -1.20 2.61 -18.61
CA LEU A 197 -1.36 3.70 -19.59
C LEU A 197 -0.65 4.98 -19.14
N ASN A 198 -0.55 5.23 -17.83
CA ASN A 198 0.25 6.31 -17.24
C ASN A 198 1.74 5.96 -17.12
N GLY A 199 2.15 4.81 -17.66
CA GLY A 199 3.55 4.42 -17.79
C GLY A 199 4.13 3.68 -16.60
N ALA A 200 3.32 3.06 -15.74
CA ALA A 200 3.81 2.21 -14.66
C ALA A 200 4.58 0.99 -15.21
N GLU A 201 5.74 0.71 -14.62
CA GLU A 201 6.58 -0.47 -14.86
C GLU A 201 6.48 -1.46 -13.69
N VAL A 202 6.19 -0.91 -12.50
CA VAL A 202 5.95 -1.65 -11.27
C VAL A 202 4.61 -1.22 -10.70
N ILE A 203 3.77 -2.18 -10.34
CA ILE A 203 2.50 -1.95 -9.66
C ILE A 203 2.61 -2.51 -8.24
N TYR A 204 2.50 -1.64 -7.24
CA TYR A 204 2.24 -2.05 -5.88
C TYR A 204 0.75 -2.27 -5.69
N ARG A 205 0.38 -3.41 -5.12
CA ARG A 205 -0.99 -3.70 -4.69
C ARG A 205 -0.98 -4.12 -3.24
N SER A 206 -1.26 -3.21 -2.32
CA SER A 206 -1.50 -3.58 -0.92
C SER A 206 -2.74 -4.44 -0.80
N GLN A 207 -2.69 -5.43 0.08
CA GLN A 207 -3.82 -6.34 0.26
C GLN A 207 -4.15 -6.51 1.73
N TYR A 208 -5.44 -6.64 1.99
CA TYR A 208 -6.02 -7.01 3.28
C TYR A 208 -6.77 -8.33 3.12
N PRO A 209 -7.13 -9.05 4.20
CA PRO A 209 -7.72 -10.36 4.06
C PRO A 209 -8.89 -10.38 3.08
N GLU A 210 -8.73 -11.10 1.99
CA GLU A 210 -9.81 -11.35 1.05
C GLU A 210 -10.49 -12.69 1.35
N PRO A 211 -11.83 -12.76 1.37
CA PRO A 211 -12.55 -13.96 1.79
C PRO A 211 -12.40 -15.16 0.82
N TRP A 212 -11.84 -14.94 -0.38
CA TRP A 212 -11.78 -15.93 -1.46
C TRP A 212 -10.42 -16.59 -1.63
N MET A 213 -9.62 -16.66 -0.58
CA MET A 213 -8.26 -17.20 -0.63
C MET A 213 -8.16 -18.64 -1.14
N GLY A 214 -9.17 -19.47 -0.86
CA GLY A 214 -9.16 -20.89 -1.24
C GLY A 214 -9.16 -21.14 -2.74
N ASN A 215 -9.65 -20.21 -3.55
CA ASN A 215 -9.71 -20.35 -5.02
C ASN A 215 -8.60 -19.59 -5.75
N LYS A 216 -7.61 -19.07 -5.03
CA LYS A 216 -6.45 -18.34 -5.58
C LYS A 216 -6.81 -17.06 -6.35
N MET A 217 -7.94 -16.42 -6.04
CA MET A 217 -8.42 -15.26 -6.79
C MET A 217 -7.38 -14.12 -6.82
N ASN A 218 -6.78 -13.78 -5.68
CA ASN A 218 -5.73 -12.77 -5.62
C ASN A 218 -4.55 -13.09 -6.51
N GLN A 219 -4.08 -14.34 -6.49
CA GLN A 219 -2.98 -14.78 -7.33
C GLN A 219 -3.33 -14.61 -8.82
N ILE A 220 -4.53 -15.04 -9.23
CA ILE A 220 -5.00 -14.93 -10.62
C ILE A 220 -5.07 -13.47 -11.04
N GLN A 221 -5.61 -12.60 -10.20
CA GLN A 221 -5.69 -11.16 -10.46
C GLN A 221 -4.30 -10.55 -10.61
N ASN A 222 -3.41 -10.79 -9.65
CA ASN A 222 -2.05 -10.23 -9.66
C ASN A 222 -1.25 -10.68 -10.89
N GLN A 223 -1.33 -11.97 -11.25
CA GLN A 223 -0.69 -12.50 -12.46
C GLN A 223 -1.31 -11.89 -13.74
N SER A 224 -2.63 -11.69 -13.76
CA SER A 224 -3.31 -11.05 -14.88
C SER A 224 -2.89 -9.59 -15.03
N HIS A 225 -2.77 -8.85 -13.93
CA HIS A 225 -2.27 -7.47 -13.95
C HIS A 225 -0.85 -7.40 -14.52
N ALA A 226 0.03 -8.33 -14.12
CA ALA A 226 1.39 -8.40 -14.62
C ALA A 226 1.42 -8.69 -16.14
N ILE A 227 0.77 -9.76 -16.59
CA ILE A 227 0.80 -10.22 -17.98
C ILE A 227 0.17 -9.19 -18.91
N PHE A 228 -1.06 -8.73 -18.61
CA PHE A 228 -1.82 -7.87 -19.51
C PHE A 228 -1.27 -6.44 -19.60
N ASN A 229 -0.47 -6.03 -18.62
CA ASN A 229 0.09 -4.68 -18.57
C ASN A 229 1.62 -4.65 -18.72
N THR A 230 2.27 -5.82 -18.78
CA THR A 230 3.74 -5.94 -18.88
C THR A 230 4.44 -5.19 -17.74
N CYS A 231 3.92 -5.32 -16.52
CA CYS A 231 4.43 -4.69 -15.32
C CYS A 231 4.83 -5.73 -14.28
N TYR A 232 5.80 -5.41 -13.43
CA TYR A 232 5.97 -6.14 -12.18
C TYR A 232 4.80 -5.87 -11.25
N VAL A 233 4.40 -6.86 -10.43
CA VAL A 233 3.40 -6.68 -9.38
C VAL A 233 3.98 -7.08 -8.04
N LEU A 234 4.04 -6.14 -7.10
CA LEU A 234 4.41 -6.37 -5.71
C LEU A 234 3.13 -6.33 -4.88
N ALA A 235 2.74 -7.47 -4.36
CA ALA A 235 1.47 -7.64 -3.66
C ALA A 235 1.67 -8.14 -2.22
N PRO A 236 2.17 -7.29 -1.29
CA PRO A 236 2.20 -7.65 0.11
C PRO A 236 0.79 -7.75 0.65
N ASN A 237 0.49 -8.85 1.34
CA ASN A 237 -0.81 -9.09 1.96
C ASN A 237 -0.66 -9.14 3.48
N ILE A 238 -1.76 -8.88 4.19
CA ILE A 238 -1.75 -8.94 5.65
C ILE A 238 -1.62 -10.39 6.14
N GLY A 239 -0.79 -10.61 7.15
CA GLY A 239 -0.52 -11.93 7.73
C GLY A 239 -1.50 -12.34 8.84
N GLY A 240 -2.15 -11.37 9.45
CA GLY A 240 -3.13 -11.58 10.50
C GLY A 240 -3.74 -10.27 10.96
N ILE A 241 -4.86 -10.35 11.72
CA ILE A 241 -5.60 -9.18 12.21
C ILE A 241 -5.82 -9.33 13.71
N TYR A 242 -5.48 -8.27 14.43
CA TYR A 242 -5.81 -8.09 15.84
C TYR A 242 -6.87 -7.00 15.98
N MET A 243 -8.01 -7.37 16.57
CA MET A 243 -9.10 -6.44 16.84
C MET A 243 -9.25 -6.23 18.34
N PRO A 244 -9.55 -5.02 18.82
CA PRO A 244 -9.85 -4.77 20.23
C PRO A 244 -10.95 -5.73 20.75
N GLY A 245 -10.68 -6.39 21.87
CA GLY A 245 -11.59 -7.36 22.47
C GLY A 245 -11.63 -8.75 21.80
N MET A 246 -10.75 -8.99 20.83
CA MET A 246 -10.58 -10.28 20.13
C MET A 246 -9.09 -10.69 20.09
N ASP A 247 -8.39 -10.50 21.18
CA ASP A 247 -6.93 -10.66 21.27
C ASP A 247 -6.44 -12.07 20.90
N ASP A 248 -7.28 -13.07 21.11
CA ASP A 248 -6.99 -14.48 20.78
C ASP A 248 -7.40 -14.86 19.35
N PHE A 249 -8.05 -13.97 18.62
CA PHE A 249 -8.54 -14.25 17.29
C PHE A 249 -7.64 -13.66 16.23
N LYS A 250 -6.99 -14.53 15.46
CA LYS A 250 -6.21 -14.17 14.27
C LYS A 250 -6.94 -14.64 13.02
N MET A 251 -7.41 -13.71 12.21
CA MET A 251 -7.69 -14.01 10.81
C MET A 251 -6.38 -13.88 10.04
N SER A 252 -5.88 -14.98 9.51
CA SER A 252 -4.61 -15.01 8.77
C SER A 252 -4.87 -15.38 7.33
N ASN A 253 -4.31 -14.61 6.41
CA ASN A 253 -4.36 -14.88 4.98
C ASN A 253 -2.99 -15.10 4.38
N GLY A 254 -2.06 -14.20 4.62
CA GLY A 254 -0.76 -14.29 4.00
C GLY A 254 -0.83 -14.23 2.47
N ARG A 255 0.01 -15.02 1.80
CA ARG A 255 0.15 -15.07 0.34
C ARG A 255 0.65 -13.76 -0.28
N SER A 256 1.56 -13.09 0.41
CA SER A 256 2.34 -12.02 -0.19
C SER A 256 3.10 -12.53 -1.40
N GLN A 257 3.13 -11.76 -2.49
CA GLN A 257 3.68 -12.18 -3.77
C GLN A 257 4.49 -11.08 -4.44
N ILE A 258 5.53 -11.49 -5.18
CA ILE A 258 6.19 -10.68 -6.20
C ILE A 258 6.09 -11.43 -7.52
N ILE A 259 5.61 -10.75 -8.55
CA ILE A 259 5.29 -11.31 -9.86
C ILE A 259 6.02 -10.50 -10.93
N ASP A 260 6.68 -11.17 -11.87
CA ASP A 260 7.36 -10.52 -12.98
C ASP A 260 6.37 -10.11 -14.09
N TYR A 261 6.84 -9.26 -15.00
CA TYR A 261 6.04 -8.75 -16.12
C TYR A 261 5.53 -9.83 -17.09
N ARG A 262 6.00 -11.09 -16.95
CA ARG A 262 5.50 -12.27 -17.68
C ARG A 262 4.45 -13.04 -16.89
N GLY A 263 4.08 -12.56 -15.70
CA GLY A 263 3.12 -13.20 -14.83
C GLY A 263 3.67 -14.37 -14.03
N GLN A 264 4.99 -14.56 -13.99
CA GLN A 264 5.61 -15.60 -13.19
C GLN A 264 5.78 -15.13 -11.74
N ILE A 265 5.39 -15.96 -10.80
CA ILE A 265 5.61 -15.68 -9.37
C ILE A 265 7.11 -15.85 -9.10
N ILE A 266 7.80 -14.76 -8.79
CA ILE A 266 9.23 -14.76 -8.43
C ILE A 266 9.39 -15.20 -6.98
N SER A 267 8.49 -14.74 -6.11
CA SER A 267 8.51 -15.02 -4.67
C SER A 267 7.10 -15.03 -4.11
N GLU A 268 6.82 -15.98 -3.23
CA GLU A 268 5.52 -16.10 -2.55
C GLU A 268 5.73 -16.66 -1.14
N TYR A 269 4.97 -16.15 -0.18
CA TYR A 269 4.85 -16.73 1.15
C TYR A 269 3.41 -17.20 1.39
N LEU A 270 3.21 -18.50 1.60
CA LEU A 270 1.89 -19.12 1.66
C LEU A 270 1.24 -19.10 3.06
N GLY A 271 2.02 -18.78 4.08
CA GLY A 271 1.57 -18.78 5.48
C GLY A 271 0.99 -17.44 5.93
N GLY A 272 0.38 -17.46 7.11
CA GLY A 272 0.03 -16.26 7.87
C GLY A 272 1.15 -15.82 8.80
N GLY A 273 0.90 -14.76 9.58
CA GLY A 273 1.90 -14.12 10.43
C GLY A 273 2.82 -13.18 9.66
N GLU A 274 3.81 -12.65 10.34
CA GLU A 274 4.81 -11.77 9.71
C GLU A 274 5.77 -12.54 8.82
N ALA A 275 6.06 -12.02 7.64
CA ALA A 275 6.96 -12.62 6.67
C ALA A 275 7.52 -11.60 5.67
N LEU A 276 8.54 -12.02 4.94
CA LEU A 276 9.13 -11.26 3.84
C LEU A 276 9.01 -12.06 2.54
N VAL A 277 8.72 -11.38 1.46
CA VAL A 277 8.92 -11.85 0.08
C VAL A 277 9.90 -10.91 -0.61
N SER A 278 10.86 -11.44 -1.35
CA SER A 278 11.85 -10.62 -2.04
C SER A 278 12.09 -11.12 -3.47
N GLY A 279 12.41 -10.20 -4.37
CA GLY A 279 12.69 -10.54 -5.76
C GLY A 279 13.48 -9.44 -6.46
N ILE A 280 14.20 -9.84 -7.50
CA ILE A 280 14.97 -8.91 -8.34
C ILE A 280 14.03 -8.27 -9.36
N ILE A 281 14.02 -6.95 -9.38
CA ILE A 281 13.38 -6.12 -10.39
C ILE A 281 14.45 -5.71 -11.40
N ASN A 282 14.10 -5.79 -12.67
CA ASN A 282 14.98 -5.45 -13.79
C ASN A 282 14.22 -4.54 -14.76
N ILE A 283 14.54 -3.23 -14.78
CA ILE A 283 13.90 -2.16 -15.57
C ILE A 283 14.85 -1.62 -16.63
#